data_6bfca61c98d7e0e69d973169920031b7
#
_entry.id   6bfca61c98d7e0e69d973169920031b7
#
_cell.length_a   1.000
_cell.length_b   1.000
_cell.length_c   1.000
_cell.angle_alpha   90.00
_cell.angle_beta   90.00
_cell.angle_gamma   90.00
#
_symmetry.space_group_name_H-M   'P 1'
#
loop_
_entity.id
_entity.type
_entity.pdbx_description
1 polymer ?
#
loop_
_entity_poly.entity_id
_entity_poly.type
_entity_poly.pdbx_seq_one_letter_code
_entity_poly.pdbx_strand_id
1 'polypeptide(L)'
;MAFLWEVDGFMKELPFLGIDEGQPSFAELCLNDKRYEYYRAAFFDRSYSAGQCIHSQGDKITHFGIVTSGILKAVSYSRDGCELCHAYFEEGESFPEFLYLTGRRQYTYMLYVEKRASVTWIPLLVLEKMLTEQPQILSALLLYVSQRGLKNQLYLNCLNYQTIRERIAYWIMGIQYMNSGGTIRIPRSQTIFANMLHVSRASLNQELKQMEREGYFRVEREKICDLDAEKLTELL
;
A
#
# COMPACT_ATOMS: atom_id res chain seq x y z
N MET A 1 -20.04 17.32 -6.02
CA MET A 1 -18.73 17.07 -6.62
C MET A 1 -17.60 17.97 -6.10
N ALA A 2 -17.82 18.78 -5.09
CA ALA A 2 -16.84 19.73 -4.54
C ALA A 2 -16.18 19.27 -3.21
N PHE A 3 -16.35 18.02 -2.79
CA PHE A 3 -16.01 17.60 -1.41
C PHE A 3 -14.56 17.14 -1.17
N LEU A 4 -13.73 17.04 -2.21
CA LEU A 4 -12.35 16.54 -2.06
C LEU A 4 -11.27 17.62 -2.12
N TRP A 5 -11.60 18.86 -2.51
CA TRP A 5 -10.60 19.89 -2.84
C TRP A 5 -10.56 21.10 -1.90
N GLU A 6 -11.54 21.25 -1.00
CA GLU A 6 -11.59 22.40 -0.06
C GLU A 6 -10.88 22.16 1.27
N VAL A 7 -10.06 21.13 1.42
CA VAL A 7 -9.40 20.78 2.69
C VAL A 7 -7.92 21.20 2.71
N ASP A 8 -7.54 22.20 1.92
CA ASP A 8 -6.15 22.72 1.84
C ASP A 8 -5.57 23.27 3.18
N GLY A 9 -6.40 23.42 4.20
CA GLY A 9 -5.97 23.92 5.52
C GLY A 9 -5.88 22.86 6.62
N PHE A 10 -6.53 21.69 6.46
CA PHE A 10 -6.77 20.79 7.59
C PHE A 10 -5.70 19.73 7.80
N MET A 11 -4.90 19.40 6.77
CA MET A 11 -3.87 18.36 6.86
C MET A 11 -2.49 18.84 7.31
N LYS A 12 -2.26 20.17 7.38
CA LYS A 12 -0.97 20.72 7.82
C LYS A 12 -0.75 20.64 9.33
N GLU A 13 -1.80 20.43 10.09
CA GLU A 13 -1.73 20.38 11.55
C GLU A 13 -2.67 19.28 12.06
N LEU A 14 -2.21 18.04 12.08
CA LEU A 14 -2.71 17.06 13.03
C LEU A 14 -1.76 17.04 14.25
N PRO A 15 -1.94 18.01 15.19
CA PRO A 15 -1.06 18.13 16.36
C PRO A 15 -1.18 16.94 17.30
N PHE A 16 -2.20 16.09 17.09
CA PHE A 16 -2.53 15.00 18.01
C PHE A 16 -1.57 13.80 17.95
N LEU A 17 -0.89 13.57 16.81
CA LEU A 17 0.05 12.44 16.67
C LEU A 17 1.50 12.88 16.44
N GLY A 18 1.78 14.18 16.33
CA GLY A 18 3.14 14.66 16.05
C GLY A 18 3.71 14.08 14.75
N ILE A 19 2.85 13.94 13.73
CA ILE A 19 3.24 13.36 12.43
C ILE A 19 3.90 14.46 11.62
N ASP A 20 5.21 14.39 11.52
CA ASP A 20 6.03 15.28 10.70
C ASP A 20 6.34 14.62 9.36
N GLU A 21 6.33 15.38 8.26
CA GLU A 21 6.85 14.92 6.96
C GLU A 21 8.35 14.63 7.12
N GLY A 22 8.70 13.37 7.35
CA GLY A 22 10.08 12.96 7.62
C GLY A 22 10.19 11.95 8.76
N GLN A 23 9.08 11.60 9.40
CA GLN A 23 9.11 10.52 10.38
C GLN A 23 9.41 9.18 9.69
N PRO A 24 10.29 8.37 10.28
CA PRO A 24 10.56 7.04 9.74
C PRO A 24 9.28 6.19 9.75
N SER A 25 9.07 5.43 8.70
CA SER A 25 7.95 4.50 8.57
C SER A 25 7.97 3.45 9.67
N PHE A 26 6.84 2.78 9.89
CA PHE A 26 6.76 1.67 10.85
C PHE A 26 7.83 0.59 10.56
N ALA A 27 8.02 0.24 9.28
CA ALA A 27 9.04 -0.73 8.89
C ALA A 27 10.48 -0.24 9.20
N GLU A 28 10.78 1.02 8.90
CA GLU A 28 12.10 1.61 9.21
C GLU A 28 12.37 1.66 10.71
N LEU A 29 11.40 2.03 11.53
CA LEU A 29 11.54 1.99 12.99
C LEU A 29 11.81 0.56 13.47
N CYS A 30 11.04 -0.41 13.03
CA CYS A 30 11.20 -1.79 13.48
C CYS A 30 12.55 -2.39 13.02
N LEU A 31 12.95 -2.14 11.77
CA LEU A 31 14.06 -2.84 11.15
C LEU A 31 15.42 -2.13 11.32
N ASN A 32 15.44 -0.79 11.31
CA ASN A 32 16.67 -0.04 11.14
C ASN A 32 17.03 0.84 12.34
N ASP A 33 16.06 1.24 13.16
CA ASP A 33 16.33 2.16 14.26
C ASP A 33 17.08 1.46 15.41
N LYS A 34 18.28 1.94 15.72
CA LYS A 34 19.13 1.37 16.76
C LYS A 34 18.49 1.35 18.16
N ARG A 35 17.56 2.26 18.44
CA ARG A 35 16.85 2.31 19.72
C ARG A 35 16.05 1.05 20.00
N TYR A 36 15.65 0.32 18.95
CA TYR A 36 14.81 -0.88 19.05
C TYR A 36 15.55 -2.18 18.74
N GLU A 37 16.89 -2.12 18.69
CA GLU A 37 17.75 -3.29 18.39
C GLU A 37 17.52 -4.47 19.34
N TYR A 38 17.20 -4.19 20.59
CA TYR A 38 16.91 -5.22 21.59
C TYR A 38 15.77 -6.15 21.17
N TYR A 39 14.71 -5.60 20.54
CA TYR A 39 13.57 -6.41 20.11
C TYR A 39 13.91 -7.26 18.88
N ARG A 40 14.84 -6.80 18.03
CA ARG A 40 15.23 -7.49 16.79
C ARG A 40 15.90 -8.84 17.04
N ALA A 41 16.42 -9.10 18.22
CA ALA A 41 16.98 -10.40 18.59
C ALA A 41 15.95 -11.55 18.47
N ALA A 42 14.65 -11.23 18.54
CA ALA A 42 13.56 -12.19 18.37
C ALA A 42 13.00 -12.24 16.94
N PHE A 43 13.42 -11.38 16.04
CA PHE A 43 12.98 -11.35 14.66
C PHE A 43 13.70 -12.43 13.86
N PHE A 44 13.09 -12.88 12.77
CA PHE A 44 13.77 -13.76 11.83
C PHE A 44 13.35 -13.46 10.39
N ASP A 45 14.28 -13.61 9.48
CA ASP A 45 14.08 -13.38 8.07
C ASP A 45 13.78 -14.68 7.35
N ARG A 46 12.89 -14.62 6.37
CA ARG A 46 12.59 -15.75 5.50
C ARG A 46 12.36 -15.31 4.07
N SER A 47 13.00 -16.00 3.14
CA SER A 47 12.82 -15.79 1.70
C SER A 47 11.88 -16.83 1.13
N TYR A 48 11.10 -16.41 0.13
CA TYR A 48 10.04 -17.20 -0.49
C TYR A 48 10.12 -17.10 -2.00
N SER A 49 9.84 -18.20 -2.69
CA SER A 49 9.79 -18.25 -4.16
C SER A 49 8.44 -17.76 -4.68
N ALA A 50 8.43 -17.20 -5.90
CA ALA A 50 7.19 -16.82 -6.58
C ALA A 50 6.22 -18.01 -6.69
N GLY A 51 4.94 -17.77 -6.50
CA GLY A 51 3.87 -18.76 -6.48
C GLY A 51 3.72 -19.54 -5.16
N GLN A 52 4.63 -19.38 -4.20
CA GLN A 52 4.55 -20.06 -2.91
C GLN A 52 3.40 -19.50 -2.08
N CYS A 53 2.59 -20.38 -1.47
CA CYS A 53 1.63 -20.01 -0.43
C CYS A 53 2.36 -19.91 0.91
N ILE A 54 2.27 -18.76 1.56
CA ILE A 54 2.88 -18.51 2.88
C ILE A 54 1.89 -18.87 3.99
N HIS A 55 0.63 -18.46 3.84
CA HIS A 55 -0.46 -18.74 4.77
C HIS A 55 -1.74 -19.07 4.02
N SER A 56 -2.47 -20.03 4.53
CA SER A 56 -3.81 -20.37 4.09
C SER A 56 -4.87 -19.65 4.92
N GLN A 57 -6.05 -19.50 4.35
CA GLN A 57 -7.22 -19.05 5.11
C GLN A 57 -7.46 -20.00 6.30
N GLY A 58 -7.66 -19.45 7.49
CA GLY A 58 -7.83 -20.20 8.73
C GLY A 58 -6.54 -20.45 9.51
N ASP A 59 -5.36 -20.25 8.91
CA ASP A 59 -4.08 -20.35 9.64
C ASP A 59 -4.05 -19.35 10.81
N LYS A 60 -3.45 -19.76 11.91
CA LYS A 60 -3.27 -18.87 13.08
C LYS A 60 -2.27 -17.77 12.78
N ILE A 61 -2.60 -16.56 13.18
CA ILE A 61 -1.68 -15.42 13.16
C ILE A 61 -0.82 -15.53 14.41
N THR A 62 0.46 -15.83 14.23
CA THR A 62 1.45 -15.94 15.31
C THR A 62 2.57 -14.91 15.17
N HIS A 63 2.71 -14.35 13.99
CA HIS A 63 3.74 -13.38 13.65
C HIS A 63 3.14 -12.24 12.82
N PHE A 64 3.78 -11.10 12.90
CA PHE A 64 3.56 -9.94 12.05
C PHE A 64 4.69 -9.89 11.03
N GLY A 65 4.39 -9.70 9.76
CA GLY A 65 5.38 -9.70 8.69
C GLY A 65 5.66 -8.30 8.17
N ILE A 66 6.93 -7.99 7.89
CA ILE A 66 7.36 -6.81 7.14
C ILE A 66 8.03 -7.31 5.87
N VAL A 67 7.54 -6.88 4.71
CA VAL A 67 8.17 -7.21 3.42
C VAL A 67 9.45 -6.41 3.26
N THR A 68 10.58 -7.09 3.16
CA THR A 68 11.90 -6.45 2.96
C THR A 68 12.34 -6.46 1.51
N SER A 69 11.74 -7.30 0.67
CA SER A 69 11.91 -7.27 -0.79
C SER A 69 10.81 -8.08 -1.47
N GLY A 70 10.57 -7.80 -2.75
CA GLY A 70 9.60 -8.55 -3.56
C GLY A 70 8.16 -8.10 -3.36
N ILE A 71 7.20 -8.99 -3.68
CA ILE A 71 5.77 -8.66 -3.64
C ILE A 71 4.98 -9.88 -3.17
N LEU A 72 4.11 -9.67 -2.20
CA LEU A 72 3.12 -10.64 -1.76
C LEU A 72 1.72 -10.20 -2.22
N LYS A 73 0.78 -11.15 -2.34
CA LYS A 73 -0.63 -10.87 -2.58
C LYS A 73 -1.53 -11.63 -1.61
N ALA A 74 -2.56 -10.96 -1.14
CA ALA A 74 -3.64 -11.53 -0.35
C ALA A 74 -4.83 -11.82 -1.26
N VAL A 75 -5.27 -13.07 -1.30
CA VAL A 75 -6.36 -13.49 -2.18
C VAL A 75 -7.38 -14.37 -1.45
N SER A 76 -8.61 -14.37 -1.94
CA SER A 76 -9.60 -15.40 -1.68
C SER A 76 -10.10 -15.97 -3.00
N TYR A 77 -10.89 -17.03 -2.93
CA TYR A 77 -11.52 -17.62 -4.11
C TYR A 77 -13.03 -17.54 -3.98
N SER A 78 -13.70 -17.15 -5.06
CA SER A 78 -15.16 -17.24 -5.15
C SER A 78 -15.59 -18.71 -5.19
N ARG A 79 -16.90 -18.97 -5.09
CA ARG A 79 -17.45 -20.33 -5.21
C ARG A 79 -17.14 -20.98 -6.55
N ASP A 80 -16.98 -20.18 -7.59
CA ASP A 80 -16.67 -20.64 -8.97
C ASP A 80 -15.16 -20.76 -9.21
N GLY A 81 -14.33 -20.62 -8.15
CA GLY A 81 -12.88 -20.76 -8.21
C GLY A 81 -12.14 -19.54 -8.78
N CYS A 82 -12.83 -18.40 -9.00
CA CYS A 82 -12.17 -17.17 -9.43
C CYS A 82 -11.35 -16.56 -8.29
N GLU A 83 -10.11 -16.18 -8.58
CA GLU A 83 -9.23 -15.48 -7.64
C GLU A 83 -9.73 -14.04 -7.43
N LEU A 84 -9.92 -13.67 -6.17
CA LEU A 84 -10.26 -12.32 -5.73
C LEU A 84 -9.06 -11.76 -4.96
N CYS A 85 -8.34 -10.83 -5.57
CA CYS A 85 -7.21 -10.18 -4.93
C CYS A 85 -7.69 -9.05 -4.03
N HIS A 86 -7.31 -9.10 -2.74
CA HIS A 86 -7.69 -8.12 -1.72
C HIS A 86 -6.64 -7.05 -1.54
N ALA A 87 -5.36 -7.44 -1.61
CA ALA A 87 -4.25 -6.53 -1.39
C ALA A 87 -2.95 -7.07 -1.97
N TYR A 88 -2.04 -6.15 -2.25
CA TYR A 88 -0.63 -6.43 -2.46
C TYR A 88 0.18 -5.84 -1.32
N PHE A 89 1.31 -6.48 -1.01
CA PHE A 89 2.29 -5.99 -0.05
C PHE A 89 3.64 -5.91 -0.73
N GLU A 90 4.18 -4.71 -0.84
CA GLU A 90 5.49 -4.41 -1.42
C GLU A 90 6.51 -4.15 -0.31
N GLU A 91 7.77 -3.91 -0.70
CA GLU A 91 8.85 -3.56 0.21
C GLU A 91 8.47 -2.39 1.13
N GLY A 92 8.68 -2.56 2.43
CA GLY A 92 8.30 -1.62 3.49
C GLY A 92 6.86 -1.78 3.99
N GLU A 93 6.01 -2.56 3.31
CA GLU A 93 4.66 -2.81 3.76
C GLU A 93 4.57 -4.00 4.73
N SER A 94 3.59 -3.97 5.60
CA SER A 94 3.43 -4.90 6.72
C SER A 94 2.07 -5.59 6.68
N PHE A 95 2.01 -6.80 7.22
CA PHE A 95 0.79 -7.61 7.30
C PHE A 95 0.82 -8.55 8.53
N PRO A 96 -0.29 -9.06 8.98
CA PRO A 96 -1.68 -8.79 8.63
C PRO A 96 -2.27 -7.67 9.53
N GLU A 97 -1.94 -6.43 9.22
CA GLU A 97 -2.18 -5.26 10.06
C GLU A 97 -3.65 -5.09 10.47
N PHE A 98 -4.57 -5.18 9.50
CA PHE A 98 -6.01 -5.03 9.78
C PHE A 98 -6.55 -6.18 10.64
N LEU A 99 -6.11 -7.42 10.38
CA LEU A 99 -6.54 -8.57 11.16
C LEU A 99 -6.00 -8.49 12.59
N TYR A 100 -4.73 -8.12 12.73
CA TYR A 100 -4.09 -7.96 14.04
C TYR A 100 -4.80 -6.89 14.89
N LEU A 101 -4.98 -5.69 14.35
CA LEU A 101 -5.58 -4.56 15.07
C LEU A 101 -7.07 -4.76 15.37
N THR A 102 -7.78 -5.53 14.57
CA THR A 102 -9.18 -5.92 14.85
C THR A 102 -9.32 -7.11 15.80
N GLY A 103 -8.21 -7.60 16.37
CA GLY A 103 -8.20 -8.73 17.29
C GLY A 103 -8.44 -10.09 16.67
N ARG A 104 -8.46 -10.20 15.35
CA ARG A 104 -8.57 -11.50 14.66
C ARG A 104 -7.30 -12.30 14.88
N ARG A 105 -7.45 -13.62 15.09
CA ARG A 105 -6.34 -14.53 15.37
C ARG A 105 -6.10 -15.54 14.25
N GLN A 106 -6.82 -15.40 13.13
CA GLN A 106 -6.69 -16.27 11.95
C GLN A 106 -6.72 -15.43 10.68
N TYR A 107 -5.95 -15.88 9.67
CA TYR A 107 -6.00 -15.30 8.33
C TYR A 107 -7.37 -15.52 7.70
N THR A 108 -7.95 -14.48 7.13
CA THR A 108 -9.23 -14.53 6.39
C THR A 108 -9.03 -14.66 4.88
N TYR A 109 -7.77 -14.70 4.45
CA TYR A 109 -7.33 -14.78 3.05
C TYR A 109 -6.14 -15.75 2.97
N MET A 110 -5.79 -16.12 1.75
CA MET A 110 -4.54 -16.82 1.45
C MET A 110 -3.47 -15.80 1.10
N LEU A 111 -2.25 -16.00 1.57
CA LEU A 111 -1.11 -15.12 1.30
C LEU A 111 -0.13 -15.83 0.36
N TYR A 112 0.00 -15.30 -0.86
CA TYR A 112 0.89 -15.84 -1.89
C TYR A 112 2.04 -14.89 -2.20
N VAL A 113 3.11 -15.47 -2.72
CA VAL A 113 4.26 -14.72 -3.26
C VAL A 113 4.00 -14.41 -4.73
N GLU A 114 3.75 -13.16 -5.06
CA GLU A 114 3.58 -12.70 -6.44
C GLU A 114 4.92 -12.58 -7.17
N LYS A 115 5.93 -12.01 -6.51
CA LYS A 115 7.33 -11.98 -6.95
C LYS A 115 8.21 -12.43 -5.81
N ARG A 116 9.27 -13.19 -6.10
CA ARG A 116 10.25 -13.63 -5.08
C ARG A 116 10.40 -12.56 -4.02
N ALA A 117 10.18 -12.92 -2.77
CA ALA A 117 10.08 -11.99 -1.66
C ALA A 117 10.89 -12.45 -0.46
N SER A 118 11.32 -11.47 0.34
CA SER A 118 11.86 -11.70 1.68
C SER A 118 10.98 -10.95 2.69
N VAL A 119 10.77 -11.59 3.83
CA VAL A 119 9.92 -11.08 4.91
C VAL A 119 10.67 -11.21 6.22
N THR A 120 10.72 -10.12 6.98
CA THR A 120 11.10 -10.15 8.39
C THR A 120 9.87 -10.41 9.24
N TRP A 121 9.92 -11.45 10.06
CA TRP A 121 8.84 -11.87 10.93
C TRP A 121 9.07 -11.43 12.37
N ILE A 122 8.06 -10.82 12.96
CA ILE A 122 8.04 -10.35 14.35
C ILE A 122 7.04 -11.21 15.11
N PRO A 123 7.44 -11.99 16.13
CA PRO A 123 6.50 -12.70 17.00
C PRO A 123 5.49 -11.74 17.62
N LEU A 124 4.18 -12.08 17.64
CA LEU A 124 3.15 -11.16 18.13
C LEU A 124 3.40 -10.69 19.56
N LEU A 125 3.91 -11.56 20.43
CA LEU A 125 4.24 -11.16 21.81
C LEU A 125 5.32 -10.07 21.86
N VAL A 126 6.28 -10.11 20.93
CA VAL A 126 7.33 -9.09 20.83
C VAL A 126 6.74 -7.80 20.27
N LEU A 127 5.89 -7.89 19.23
CA LEU A 127 5.19 -6.74 18.68
C LEU A 127 4.32 -6.06 19.75
N GLU A 128 3.51 -6.82 20.50
CA GLU A 128 2.68 -6.31 21.58
C GLU A 128 3.51 -5.56 22.63
N LYS A 129 4.66 -6.12 22.99
CA LYS A 129 5.61 -5.46 23.90
C LYS A 129 6.15 -4.17 23.31
N MET A 130 6.57 -4.17 22.04
CA MET A 130 7.05 -2.98 21.33
C MET A 130 6.00 -1.88 21.29
N LEU A 131 4.76 -2.21 20.94
CA LEU A 131 3.66 -1.24 20.85
C LEU A 131 3.29 -0.65 22.22
N THR A 132 3.41 -1.43 23.29
CA THR A 132 3.10 -1.00 24.66
C THR A 132 4.21 -0.13 25.26
N GLU A 133 5.46 -0.52 25.05
CA GLU A 133 6.62 0.16 25.65
C GLU A 133 7.11 1.35 24.83
N GLN A 134 6.78 1.41 23.51
CA GLN A 134 7.31 2.39 22.57
C GLN A 134 6.18 3.14 21.84
N PRO A 135 5.67 4.25 22.38
CA PRO A 135 4.58 5.01 21.77
C PRO A 135 4.85 5.44 20.33
N GLN A 136 6.13 5.68 19.98
CA GLN A 136 6.53 6.06 18.61
C GLN A 136 6.27 4.93 17.61
N ILE A 137 6.49 3.67 17.99
CA ILE A 137 6.20 2.51 17.13
C ILE A 137 4.68 2.37 16.95
N LEU A 138 3.91 2.56 18.03
CA LEU A 138 2.44 2.53 17.95
C LEU A 138 1.92 3.64 17.04
N SER A 139 2.42 4.86 17.18
CA SER A 139 2.03 5.99 16.32
C SER A 139 2.37 5.71 14.85
N ALA A 140 3.55 5.16 14.56
CA ALA A 140 3.95 4.79 13.21
C ALA A 140 3.09 3.67 12.62
N LEU A 141 2.68 2.67 13.43
CA LEU A 141 1.75 1.63 12.98
C LEU A 141 0.37 2.20 12.67
N LEU A 142 -0.16 3.10 13.51
CA LEU A 142 -1.45 3.74 13.27
C LEU A 142 -1.41 4.60 12.00
N LEU A 143 -0.34 5.36 11.81
CA LEU A 143 -0.13 6.13 10.57
C LEU A 143 -0.10 5.22 9.34
N TYR A 144 0.69 4.15 9.39
CA TYR A 144 0.79 3.16 8.31
C TYR A 144 -0.59 2.59 7.93
N VAL A 145 -1.37 2.17 8.92
CA VAL A 145 -2.70 1.61 8.70
C VAL A 145 -3.66 2.65 8.14
N SER A 146 -3.60 3.89 8.62
CA SER A 146 -4.42 5.01 8.12
C SER A 146 -4.09 5.32 6.66
N GLN A 147 -2.82 5.39 6.31
CA GLN A 147 -2.37 5.60 4.93
C GLN A 147 -2.81 4.47 4.00
N ARG A 148 -2.74 3.21 4.47
CA ARG A 148 -3.29 2.08 3.71
C ARG A 148 -4.79 2.17 3.53
N GLY A 149 -5.52 2.61 4.53
CA GLY A 149 -6.96 2.85 4.45
C GLY A 149 -7.30 3.90 3.38
N LEU A 150 -6.62 5.03 3.39
CA LEU A 150 -6.78 6.09 2.38
C LEU A 150 -6.41 5.61 0.97
N LYS A 151 -5.33 4.86 0.83
CA LYS A 151 -4.92 4.27 -0.45
C LYS A 151 -5.98 3.29 -0.98
N ASN A 152 -6.54 2.45 -0.12
CA ASN A 152 -7.63 1.55 -0.51
C ASN A 152 -8.88 2.32 -0.93
N GLN A 153 -9.25 3.37 -0.20
CA GLN A 153 -10.36 4.24 -0.55
C GLN A 153 -10.15 4.91 -1.92
N LEU A 154 -8.92 5.39 -2.19
CA LEU A 154 -8.57 5.95 -3.49
C LEU A 154 -8.84 4.96 -4.63
N TYR A 155 -8.39 3.71 -4.49
CA TYR A 155 -8.63 2.68 -5.50
C TYR A 155 -10.12 2.36 -5.68
N LEU A 156 -10.87 2.24 -4.60
CA LEU A 156 -12.31 2.03 -4.68
C LEU A 156 -13.02 3.18 -5.40
N ASN A 157 -12.60 4.42 -5.13
CA ASN A 157 -13.17 5.60 -5.80
C ASN A 157 -12.82 5.62 -7.30
N CYS A 158 -11.63 5.17 -7.71
CA CYS A 158 -11.30 5.03 -9.13
C CYS A 158 -12.31 4.17 -9.88
N LEU A 159 -12.85 3.12 -9.23
CA LEU A 159 -13.79 2.20 -9.87
C LEU A 159 -15.17 2.81 -10.14
N ASN A 160 -15.49 3.97 -9.58
CA ASN A 160 -16.73 4.71 -9.88
C ASN A 160 -16.68 5.38 -11.26
N TYR A 161 -15.51 5.53 -11.84
CA TYR A 161 -15.34 6.11 -13.17
C TYR A 161 -15.47 5.05 -14.26
N GLN A 162 -16.04 5.45 -15.40
CA GLN A 162 -16.41 4.50 -16.46
C GLN A 162 -15.21 4.13 -17.34
N THR A 163 -14.39 5.11 -17.69
CA THR A 163 -13.25 4.91 -18.61
C THR A 163 -11.95 4.65 -17.86
N ILE A 164 -11.02 3.95 -18.52
CA ILE A 164 -9.67 3.72 -18.00
C ILE A 164 -8.95 5.05 -17.80
N ARG A 165 -9.15 5.98 -18.69
CA ARG A 165 -8.57 7.34 -18.68
C ARG A 165 -8.97 8.10 -17.42
N GLU A 166 -10.25 8.17 -17.12
CA GLU A 166 -10.77 8.80 -15.90
C GLU A 166 -10.22 8.12 -14.65
N ARG A 167 -10.17 6.78 -14.60
CA ARG A 167 -9.59 6.03 -13.47
C ARG A 167 -8.12 6.38 -13.24
N ILE A 168 -7.33 6.47 -14.31
CA ILE A 168 -5.92 6.89 -14.24
C ILE A 168 -5.82 8.34 -13.76
N ALA A 169 -6.61 9.26 -14.34
CA ALA A 169 -6.62 10.66 -13.94
C ALA A 169 -6.95 10.81 -12.45
N TYR A 170 -8.02 10.18 -11.99
CA TYR A 170 -8.42 10.22 -10.58
C TYR A 170 -7.34 9.64 -9.66
N TRP A 171 -6.73 8.53 -10.04
CA TRP A 171 -5.64 7.91 -9.28
C TRP A 171 -4.43 8.85 -9.17
N ILE A 172 -3.99 9.46 -10.28
CA ILE A 172 -2.85 10.39 -10.31
C ILE A 172 -3.12 11.58 -9.38
N MET A 173 -4.28 12.22 -9.53
CA MET A 173 -4.67 13.37 -8.73
C MET A 173 -4.77 13.01 -7.23
N GLY A 174 -5.33 11.83 -6.92
CA GLY A 174 -5.43 11.35 -5.55
C GLY A 174 -4.07 11.06 -4.91
N ILE A 175 -3.14 10.44 -5.63
CA ILE A 175 -1.77 10.23 -5.14
C ILE A 175 -1.02 11.56 -4.98
N GLN A 176 -1.18 12.51 -5.91
CA GLN A 176 -0.61 13.84 -5.79
C GLN A 176 -1.07 14.55 -4.51
N TYR A 177 -2.37 14.47 -4.24
CA TYR A 177 -2.95 15.02 -3.03
C TYR A 177 -2.40 14.34 -1.76
N MET A 178 -2.39 13.00 -1.72
CA MET A 178 -1.88 12.23 -0.57
C MET A 178 -0.38 12.48 -0.30
N ASN A 179 0.40 12.79 -1.34
CA ASN A 179 1.83 13.05 -1.23
C ASN A 179 2.17 14.54 -1.06
N SER A 180 1.18 15.41 -0.77
CA SER A 180 1.37 16.85 -0.63
C SER A 180 2.16 17.49 -1.80
N GLY A 181 1.89 17.03 -3.03
CA GLY A 181 2.58 17.48 -4.25
C GLY A 181 3.94 16.82 -4.51
N GLY A 182 4.29 15.79 -3.74
CA GLY A 182 5.52 15.02 -3.93
C GLY A 182 5.52 14.15 -5.20
N THR A 183 6.57 13.35 -5.34
CA THR A 183 6.75 12.48 -6.51
C THR A 183 5.66 11.41 -6.61
N ILE A 184 4.94 11.39 -7.74
CA ILE A 184 3.99 10.33 -8.06
C ILE A 184 4.75 9.18 -8.72
N ARG A 185 4.63 7.97 -8.16
CA ARG A 185 5.21 6.76 -8.74
C ARG A 185 4.12 5.83 -9.21
N ILE A 186 4.22 5.37 -10.45
CA ILE A 186 3.38 4.27 -10.95
C ILE A 186 3.78 3.00 -10.19
N PRO A 187 2.82 2.17 -9.75
CA PRO A 187 3.11 0.90 -9.10
C PRO A 187 4.14 0.09 -9.90
N ARG A 188 5.17 -0.45 -9.24
CA ARG A 188 6.28 -1.20 -9.86
C ARG A 188 5.83 -2.35 -10.76
N SER A 189 4.63 -2.85 -10.56
CA SER A 189 4.01 -3.86 -11.41
C SER A 189 2.81 -3.28 -12.13
N GLN A 190 2.92 -3.12 -13.45
CA GLN A 190 1.78 -2.73 -14.29
C GLN A 190 0.62 -3.72 -14.21
N THR A 191 0.90 -5.00 -13.91
CA THR A 191 -0.14 -6.00 -13.67
C THR A 191 -0.91 -5.68 -12.40
N ILE A 192 -0.20 -5.32 -11.31
CA ILE A 192 -0.82 -4.89 -10.06
C ILE A 192 -1.68 -3.64 -10.29
N PHE A 193 -1.13 -2.64 -10.96
CA PHE A 193 -1.86 -1.39 -11.24
C PHE A 193 -3.12 -1.66 -12.07
N ALA A 194 -3.03 -2.50 -13.11
CA ALA A 194 -4.17 -2.90 -13.92
C ALA A 194 -5.24 -3.63 -13.08
N ASN A 195 -4.82 -4.57 -12.22
CA ASN A 195 -5.73 -5.29 -11.34
C ASN A 195 -6.44 -4.33 -10.36
N MET A 196 -5.72 -3.36 -9.81
CA MET A 196 -6.29 -2.38 -8.87
C MET A 196 -7.31 -1.46 -9.55
N LEU A 197 -7.12 -1.14 -10.83
CA LEU A 197 -8.06 -0.36 -11.62
C LEU A 197 -9.13 -1.22 -12.32
N HIS A 198 -9.14 -2.54 -12.11
CA HIS A 198 -10.03 -3.51 -12.73
C HIS A 198 -10.02 -3.45 -14.27
N VAL A 199 -8.82 -3.38 -14.83
CA VAL A 199 -8.61 -3.33 -16.29
C VAL A 199 -7.55 -4.35 -16.73
N SER A 200 -7.48 -4.66 -18.04
CA SER A 200 -6.39 -5.48 -18.55
C SER A 200 -5.08 -4.70 -18.55
N ARG A 201 -3.95 -5.40 -18.32
CA ARG A 201 -2.61 -4.80 -18.42
C ARG A 201 -2.37 -4.16 -19.79
N ALA A 202 -2.86 -4.79 -20.86
CA ALA A 202 -2.70 -4.28 -22.22
C ALA A 202 -3.45 -2.95 -22.41
N SER A 203 -4.72 -2.89 -21.94
CA SER A 203 -5.54 -1.68 -22.01
C SER A 203 -4.96 -0.54 -21.16
N LEU A 204 -4.50 -0.85 -19.95
CA LEU A 204 -3.83 0.13 -19.10
C LEU A 204 -2.60 0.74 -19.80
N ASN A 205 -1.73 -0.11 -20.34
CA ASN A 205 -0.51 0.37 -21.02
C ASN A 205 -0.79 1.18 -22.26
N GLN A 206 -1.81 0.79 -23.02
CA GLN A 206 -2.23 1.54 -24.18
C GLN A 206 -2.71 2.93 -23.79
N GLU A 207 -3.54 3.02 -22.76
CA GLU A 207 -4.10 4.29 -22.28
C GLU A 207 -3.03 5.20 -21.67
N LEU A 208 -2.13 4.67 -20.83
CA LEU A 208 -1.02 5.44 -20.29
C LEU A 208 -0.17 6.09 -21.38
N LYS A 209 0.19 5.31 -22.43
CA LYS A 209 0.95 5.84 -23.57
C LYS A 209 0.17 6.88 -24.36
N GLN A 210 -1.14 6.71 -24.49
CA GLN A 210 -1.98 7.67 -25.19
C GLN A 210 -2.08 8.98 -24.42
N MET A 211 -2.31 8.93 -23.11
CA MET A 211 -2.34 10.12 -22.26
C MET A 211 -1.00 10.85 -22.24
N GLU A 212 0.13 10.12 -22.27
CA GLU A 212 1.46 10.70 -22.38
C GLU A 212 1.66 11.43 -23.72
N ARG A 213 1.25 10.83 -24.85
CA ARG A 213 1.31 11.47 -26.19
C ARG A 213 0.43 12.72 -26.28
N GLU A 214 -0.68 12.71 -25.59
CA GLU A 214 -1.62 13.84 -25.51
C GLU A 214 -1.16 14.92 -24.52
N GLY A 215 -0.04 14.70 -23.80
CA GLY A 215 0.58 15.69 -22.92
C GLY A 215 -0.10 15.88 -21.58
N TYR A 216 -0.78 14.85 -21.02
CA TYR A 216 -1.30 14.89 -19.67
C TYR A 216 -0.20 14.78 -18.61
N PHE A 217 0.84 14.01 -18.92
CA PHE A 217 2.02 13.78 -18.08
C PHE A 217 3.11 13.10 -18.91
N ARG A 218 4.30 12.97 -18.34
CA ARG A 218 5.39 12.18 -18.86
C ARG A 218 5.82 11.11 -17.85
N VAL A 219 6.19 9.93 -18.32
CA VAL A 219 6.65 8.83 -17.45
C VAL A 219 8.15 8.64 -17.61
N GLU A 220 8.91 8.85 -16.54
CA GLU A 220 10.35 8.58 -16.49
C GLU A 220 10.66 7.60 -15.35
N ARG A 221 11.16 6.41 -15.68
CA ARG A 221 11.57 5.39 -14.70
C ARG A 221 10.51 5.18 -13.59
N GLU A 222 9.27 4.96 -13.97
CA GLU A 222 8.13 4.76 -13.05
C GLU A 222 7.69 6.02 -12.29
N LYS A 223 8.25 7.19 -12.58
CA LYS A 223 7.81 8.46 -12.02
C LYS A 223 6.96 9.21 -13.05
N ILE A 224 5.88 9.81 -12.56
CA ILE A 224 5.11 10.78 -13.35
C ILE A 224 5.76 12.13 -13.18
N CYS A 225 6.11 12.74 -14.31
CA CYS A 225 6.74 14.06 -14.46
C CYS A 225 5.88 14.92 -15.37
N ASP A 226 6.11 16.23 -15.35
CA ASP A 226 5.46 17.20 -16.24
C ASP A 226 3.93 17.05 -16.25
N LEU A 227 3.35 16.97 -15.04
CA LEU A 227 1.92 16.74 -14.83
C LEU A 227 1.10 17.99 -15.18
N ASP A 228 0.16 17.86 -16.11
CA ASP A 228 -0.87 18.86 -16.39
C ASP A 228 -2.12 18.56 -15.53
N ALA A 229 -2.15 19.16 -14.33
CA ALA A 229 -3.22 18.92 -13.35
C ALA A 229 -4.57 19.51 -13.82
N GLU A 230 -4.56 20.64 -14.56
CA GLU A 230 -5.80 21.26 -15.06
C GLU A 230 -6.45 20.34 -16.09
N LYS A 231 -5.66 19.86 -17.05
CA LYS A 231 -6.11 18.94 -18.08
C LYS A 231 -6.60 17.60 -17.54
N LEU A 232 -5.98 17.09 -16.47
CA LEU A 232 -6.45 15.87 -15.79
C LEU A 232 -7.78 16.09 -15.07
N THR A 233 -7.94 17.28 -14.46
CA THR A 233 -9.18 17.64 -13.75
C THR A 233 -10.36 17.76 -14.71
N GLU A 234 -10.15 18.20 -15.95
CA GLU A 234 -11.20 18.27 -16.98
C GLU A 234 -11.77 16.89 -17.37
N LEU A 235 -11.06 15.80 -17.06
CA LEU A 235 -11.52 14.43 -17.31
C LEU A 235 -12.47 13.89 -16.22
N LEU A 236 -12.50 14.55 -15.06
CA LEU A 236 -13.20 14.08 -13.85
C LEU A 236 -14.51 14.84 -13.61
#